data_1ffed0b166af833ca184e61651a25bd5
#
_entry.id   1ffed0b166af833ca184e61651a25bd5
#
_cell.length_a   1.000
_cell.length_b   1.000
_cell.length_c   1.000
_cell.angle_alpha   90.00
_cell.angle_beta   90.00
_cell.angle_gamma   90.00
#
_symmetry.space_group_name_H-M   'P 1'
#
loop_
_entity.id
_entity.type
_entity.pdbx_description
1 polymer ?
#
loop_
_entity_poly.entity_id
_entity_poly.type
_entity_poly.pdbx_seq_one_letter_code
_entity_poly.pdbx_strand_id
1 'polypeptide(L)'
;MWNNNKGQVIIPTGGGKTMCMIEDAMTNMDLVKRGQTFVVVAPRILLAEQLCKEFLEIIPTNNAHILHVHSGEVEHYHTTNPKKIHLFNNVARSSGEHCIIFTTYHSLHRIQEADIEVNTIYFDEAHNSVQRNFFPATEYFSADADRCYFFTATPKHSLTIFKPGMNDPEVYGQVICNVPAPHLVEEGYILPPKVVVKELPTGDQRQSDCKNLIDTIDDNSLSKILIAARSTKQIVKLVAESDFCNQLQERGYNWMFITSKTGAIINGKKVSREEFFHTLNKWGEDETRFVVMHHSILSEGINVKGLEAVLFMRNMDYIGISQSIGRVIRLGGAEKTFGLVCVPVFDKVGIGTARSVQSVVNTVFNEGQPAISEVRR
;
A
#
# COMPACT_ATOMS: atom_id res chain seq x y z
N MET A 1 -17.00 1.63 -13.64
CA MET A 1 -17.85 1.66 -12.44
C MET A 1 -19.29 2.04 -12.78
N TRP A 2 -19.56 2.93 -13.72
CA TRP A 2 -20.91 3.47 -14.05
C TRP A 2 -22.03 2.44 -14.35
N ASN A 3 -21.67 1.30 -14.96
CA ASN A 3 -22.66 0.30 -15.36
C ASN A 3 -22.74 -0.91 -14.42
N ASN A 4 -21.96 -0.92 -13.33
CA ASN A 4 -21.90 -2.05 -12.41
C ASN A 4 -21.95 -1.53 -10.97
N ASN A 5 -22.85 -2.06 -10.17
CA ASN A 5 -22.96 -1.71 -8.75
C ASN A 5 -21.96 -2.46 -7.87
N LYS A 6 -21.33 -3.51 -8.40
CA LYS A 6 -20.32 -4.32 -7.69
C LYS A 6 -19.25 -4.77 -8.65
N GLY A 7 -17.99 -4.76 -8.20
CA GLY A 7 -16.92 -5.36 -8.98
C GLY A 7 -15.52 -5.03 -8.49
N GLN A 8 -14.57 -5.69 -9.14
CA GLN A 8 -13.14 -5.56 -8.86
C GLN A 8 -12.51 -4.59 -9.84
N VAL A 9 -11.70 -3.69 -9.31
CA VAL A 9 -10.91 -2.72 -10.07
C VAL A 9 -9.44 -3.02 -9.86
N ILE A 10 -8.81 -3.61 -10.88
CA ILE A 10 -7.43 -4.07 -10.83
C ILE A 10 -6.54 -3.06 -11.53
N ILE A 11 -5.76 -2.32 -10.75
CA ILE A 11 -4.86 -1.28 -11.24
C ILE A 11 -3.52 -1.45 -10.53
N PRO A 12 -2.39 -1.46 -11.25
CA PRO A 12 -1.06 -1.52 -10.65
C PRO A 12 -0.82 -0.40 -9.64
N THR A 13 0.10 -0.65 -8.72
CA THR A 13 0.51 0.38 -7.75
C THR A 13 1.08 1.60 -8.49
N GLY A 14 0.61 2.80 -8.15
CA GLY A 14 0.94 4.04 -8.85
C GLY A 14 0.03 4.37 -10.04
N GLY A 15 -0.87 3.45 -10.43
CA GLY A 15 -1.77 3.63 -11.58
C GLY A 15 -3.06 4.41 -11.31
N GLY A 16 -3.21 5.09 -10.16
CA GLY A 16 -4.33 6.01 -9.91
C GLY A 16 -5.57 5.42 -9.25
N LYS A 17 -5.47 4.31 -8.49
CA LYS A 17 -6.61 3.71 -7.75
C LYS A 17 -7.41 4.73 -6.94
N THR A 18 -6.73 5.57 -6.16
CA THR A 18 -7.37 6.60 -5.32
C THR A 18 -8.14 7.62 -6.18
N MET A 19 -7.58 8.05 -7.30
CA MET A 19 -8.27 8.96 -8.21
C MET A 19 -9.56 8.36 -8.76
N CYS A 20 -9.57 7.08 -9.09
CA CYS A 20 -10.79 6.39 -9.53
C CYS A 20 -11.87 6.36 -8.45
N MET A 21 -11.50 6.21 -7.17
CA MET A 21 -12.45 6.28 -6.04
C MET A 21 -13.01 7.70 -5.89
N ILE A 22 -12.15 8.71 -5.93
CA ILE A 22 -12.52 10.12 -5.78
C ILE A 22 -13.46 10.55 -6.90
N GLU A 23 -13.12 10.28 -8.15
CA GLU A 23 -13.94 10.61 -9.34
C GLU A 23 -15.31 9.92 -9.28
N ASP A 24 -15.37 8.65 -8.88
CA ASP A 24 -16.65 7.96 -8.72
C ASP A 24 -17.47 8.56 -7.58
N ALA A 25 -16.87 8.91 -6.45
CA ALA A 25 -17.55 9.55 -5.32
C ALA A 25 -18.10 10.92 -5.71
N MET A 26 -17.28 11.78 -6.32
CA MET A 26 -17.70 13.11 -6.79
C MET A 26 -18.88 13.02 -7.76
N THR A 27 -18.75 12.16 -8.75
CA THR A 27 -19.81 11.98 -9.73
C THR A 27 -21.14 11.57 -9.09
N ASN A 28 -21.08 10.67 -8.09
CA ASN A 28 -22.30 10.26 -7.40
C ASN A 28 -22.86 11.35 -6.48
N MET A 29 -22.01 12.15 -5.84
CA MET A 29 -22.44 13.32 -5.06
C MET A 29 -23.16 14.35 -5.94
N ASP A 30 -22.65 14.60 -7.14
CA ASP A 30 -23.25 15.56 -8.08
C ASP A 30 -24.58 15.06 -8.66
N LEU A 31 -24.70 13.77 -8.92
CA LEU A 31 -25.91 13.17 -9.49
C LEU A 31 -27.05 13.04 -8.49
N VAL A 32 -26.76 12.90 -7.20
CA VAL A 32 -27.74 12.67 -6.15
C VAL A 32 -27.82 13.87 -5.22
N LYS A 33 -28.90 14.64 -5.35
CA LYS A 33 -29.14 15.88 -4.58
C LYS A 33 -29.45 15.69 -3.09
N ARG A 34 -29.49 14.48 -2.58
CA ARG A 34 -29.71 14.15 -1.16
C ARG A 34 -28.45 13.55 -0.56
N GLY A 35 -28.26 13.72 0.74
CA GLY A 35 -27.09 13.18 1.45
C GLY A 35 -26.92 11.68 1.25
N GLN A 36 -25.72 11.27 0.89
CA GLN A 36 -25.30 9.89 0.71
C GLN A 36 -24.16 9.56 1.68
N THR A 37 -24.03 8.27 1.99
CA THR A 37 -22.94 7.75 2.82
C THR A 37 -21.93 6.98 1.94
N PHE A 38 -20.70 7.45 1.96
CA PHE A 38 -19.55 6.81 1.32
C PHE A 38 -18.64 6.22 2.39
N VAL A 39 -18.19 4.99 2.19
CA VAL A 39 -17.23 4.33 3.09
C VAL A 39 -15.97 3.98 2.32
N VAL A 40 -14.81 4.39 2.83
CA VAL A 40 -13.49 4.06 2.27
C VAL A 40 -12.76 3.19 3.27
N VAL A 41 -12.49 1.94 2.90
CA VAL A 41 -11.86 0.93 3.76
C VAL A 41 -10.39 0.78 3.39
N ALA A 42 -9.50 1.02 4.34
CA ALA A 42 -8.05 0.89 4.18
C ALA A 42 -7.48 -0.23 5.04
N PRO A 43 -6.33 -0.83 4.69
CA PRO A 43 -5.72 -1.88 5.51
C PRO A 43 -5.18 -1.37 6.86
N ARG A 44 -4.84 -0.07 6.95
CA ARG A 44 -4.25 0.54 8.16
C ARG A 44 -4.72 1.97 8.38
N ILE A 45 -4.65 2.42 9.64
CA ILE A 45 -5.04 3.77 10.06
C ILE A 45 -4.31 4.85 9.23
N LEU A 46 -3.00 4.73 9.09
CA LEU A 46 -2.21 5.71 8.35
C LEU A 46 -2.63 5.85 6.87
N LEU A 47 -3.02 4.74 6.26
CA LEU A 47 -3.53 4.77 4.90
C LEU A 47 -4.95 5.36 4.84
N ALA A 48 -5.79 5.09 5.84
CA ALA A 48 -7.11 5.75 5.93
C ALA A 48 -6.98 7.27 6.06
N GLU A 49 -6.00 7.76 6.84
CA GLU A 49 -5.68 9.18 6.95
C GLU A 49 -5.15 9.77 5.63
N GLN A 50 -4.27 9.04 4.95
CA GLN A 50 -3.75 9.46 3.64
C GLN A 50 -4.86 9.54 2.60
N LEU A 51 -5.72 8.52 2.50
CA LEU A 51 -6.88 8.54 1.61
C LEU A 51 -7.82 9.71 1.92
N CYS A 52 -8.06 9.99 3.22
CA CYS A 52 -8.83 11.14 3.62
C CYS A 52 -8.24 12.45 3.08
N LYS A 53 -6.94 12.67 3.25
CA LYS A 53 -6.25 13.86 2.74
C LYS A 53 -6.36 13.97 1.22
N GLU A 54 -6.10 12.88 0.48
CA GLU A 54 -6.20 12.85 -0.98
C GLU A 54 -7.65 13.13 -1.46
N PHE A 55 -8.66 12.61 -0.76
CA PHE A 55 -10.07 12.92 -1.04
C PHE A 55 -10.39 14.40 -0.81
N LEU A 56 -9.90 14.99 0.28
CA LEU A 56 -10.17 16.38 0.66
C LEU A 56 -9.40 17.41 -0.17
N GLU A 57 -8.34 17.02 -0.85
CA GLU A 57 -7.66 17.86 -1.84
C GLU A 57 -8.54 18.15 -3.06
N ILE A 58 -9.52 17.29 -3.35
CA ILE A 58 -10.31 17.35 -4.57
C ILE A 58 -11.80 17.56 -4.27
N ILE A 59 -12.35 16.85 -3.26
CA ILE A 59 -13.77 16.95 -2.90
C ILE A 59 -13.99 18.19 -2.01
N PRO A 60 -14.86 19.13 -2.41
CA PRO A 60 -15.20 20.28 -1.57
C PRO A 60 -15.82 19.84 -0.24
N THR A 61 -15.29 20.32 0.87
CA THR A 61 -15.72 19.95 2.23
C THR A 61 -17.00 20.62 2.71
N ASN A 62 -17.52 21.60 1.97
CA ASN A 62 -18.73 22.33 2.34
C ASN A 62 -20.04 21.53 2.24
N ASN A 63 -20.01 20.36 1.55
CA ASN A 63 -21.19 19.50 1.36
C ASN A 63 -20.99 18.09 1.90
N ALA A 64 -19.89 17.82 2.62
CA ALA A 64 -19.55 16.50 3.12
C ALA A 64 -19.02 16.53 4.55
N HIS A 65 -19.60 15.72 5.41
CA HIS A 65 -19.11 15.45 6.76
C HIS A 65 -18.10 14.31 6.75
N ILE A 66 -16.99 14.50 7.43
CA ILE A 66 -15.90 13.52 7.49
C ILE A 66 -15.90 12.82 8.83
N LEU A 67 -15.89 11.49 8.80
CA LEU A 67 -15.83 10.63 9.98
C LEU A 67 -14.72 9.60 9.84
N HIS A 68 -13.90 9.44 10.86
CA HIS A 68 -12.96 8.34 10.96
C HIS A 68 -13.48 7.25 11.92
N VAL A 69 -13.53 6.01 11.45
CA VAL A 69 -13.93 4.86 12.27
C VAL A 69 -12.72 3.94 12.47
N HIS A 70 -11.86 4.32 13.40
CA HIS A 70 -10.69 3.56 13.86
C HIS A 70 -10.17 4.12 15.19
N SER A 71 -9.23 3.43 15.82
CA SER A 71 -8.67 3.79 17.14
C SER A 71 -7.52 4.81 17.11
N GLY A 72 -7.10 5.29 15.94
CA GLY A 72 -6.05 6.31 15.83
C GLY A 72 -6.56 7.71 16.13
N GLU A 73 -5.66 8.56 16.61
CA GLU A 73 -5.90 10.00 16.74
C GLU A 73 -5.74 10.66 15.38
N VAL A 74 -6.71 11.46 14.96
CA VAL A 74 -6.76 12.14 13.66
C VAL A 74 -7.35 13.53 13.83
N GLU A 75 -7.12 14.38 12.84
CA GLU A 75 -7.61 15.78 12.86
C GLU A 75 -9.13 15.88 12.83
N HIS A 76 -9.79 15.01 12.07
CA HIS A 76 -11.24 14.99 11.97
C HIS A 76 -11.90 14.19 13.08
N TYR A 77 -13.23 14.35 13.21
CA TYR A 77 -13.99 13.59 14.20
C TYR A 77 -13.81 12.07 14.00
N HIS A 78 -13.52 11.37 15.07
CA HIS A 78 -13.30 9.94 15.05
C HIS A 78 -13.99 9.21 16.20
N THR A 79 -14.49 8.03 15.92
CA THR A 79 -15.12 7.17 16.93
C THR A 79 -15.24 5.73 16.43
N THR A 80 -15.15 4.77 17.36
CA THR A 80 -15.47 3.36 17.12
C THR A 80 -16.80 2.94 17.80
N ASN A 81 -17.51 3.89 18.40
CA ASN A 81 -18.78 3.62 19.07
C ASN A 81 -19.93 3.61 18.04
N PRO A 82 -20.64 2.48 17.84
CA PRO A 82 -21.70 2.36 16.83
C PRO A 82 -22.81 3.40 16.97
N LYS A 83 -23.25 3.73 18.20
CA LYS A 83 -24.29 4.74 18.42
C LYS A 83 -23.85 6.14 17.98
N LYS A 84 -22.57 6.48 18.18
CA LYS A 84 -22.03 7.78 17.74
C LYS A 84 -21.85 7.81 16.21
N ILE A 85 -21.47 6.69 15.60
CA ILE A 85 -21.40 6.55 14.13
C ILE A 85 -22.80 6.76 13.54
N HIS A 86 -23.80 6.06 14.06
CA HIS A 86 -25.20 6.20 13.65
C HIS A 86 -25.70 7.65 13.75
N LEU A 87 -25.50 8.28 14.91
CA LEU A 87 -25.94 9.67 15.13
C LEU A 87 -25.26 10.64 14.16
N PHE A 88 -23.94 10.54 13.98
CA PHE A 88 -23.17 11.40 13.07
C PHE A 88 -23.68 11.28 11.63
N ASN A 89 -23.83 10.05 11.14
CA ASN A 89 -24.32 9.79 9.79
C ASN A 89 -25.75 10.33 9.57
N ASN A 90 -26.64 10.11 10.55
CA ASN A 90 -28.02 10.58 10.45
C ASN A 90 -28.12 12.11 10.48
N VAL A 91 -27.27 12.80 11.26
CA VAL A 91 -27.24 14.27 11.27
C VAL A 91 -26.84 14.78 9.88
N ALA A 92 -25.78 14.27 9.29
CA ALA A 92 -25.34 14.66 7.95
C ALA A 92 -26.45 14.44 6.91
N ARG A 93 -27.01 13.25 6.85
CA ARG A 93 -28.04 12.90 5.87
C ARG A 93 -29.35 13.70 6.05
N SER A 94 -29.74 13.97 7.30
CA SER A 94 -30.94 14.76 7.59
C SER A 94 -30.80 16.21 7.17
N SER A 95 -29.55 16.73 7.14
CA SER A 95 -29.26 18.07 6.61
C SER A 95 -29.16 18.08 5.08
N GLY A 96 -29.29 16.93 4.41
CA GLY A 96 -29.10 16.80 2.96
C GLY A 96 -27.61 16.74 2.54
N GLU A 97 -26.68 16.68 3.50
CA GLU A 97 -25.23 16.66 3.26
C GLU A 97 -24.71 15.22 3.16
N HIS A 98 -23.59 15.03 2.45
CA HIS A 98 -22.96 13.73 2.32
C HIS A 98 -22.14 13.39 3.57
N CYS A 99 -21.96 12.09 3.82
CA CYS A 99 -21.07 11.58 4.86
C CYS A 99 -19.99 10.71 4.22
N ILE A 100 -18.70 11.03 4.43
CA ILE A 100 -17.60 10.21 3.99
C ILE A 100 -16.92 9.61 5.22
N ILE A 101 -16.92 8.28 5.30
CA ILE A 101 -16.37 7.53 6.43
C ILE A 101 -15.07 6.84 5.98
N PHE A 102 -13.97 7.21 6.61
CA PHE A 102 -12.69 6.52 6.43
C PHE A 102 -12.51 5.51 7.56
N THR A 103 -12.29 4.25 7.21
CA THR A 103 -12.18 3.16 8.19
C THR A 103 -11.05 2.20 7.83
N THR A 104 -10.77 1.28 8.74
CA THR A 104 -9.88 0.15 8.49
C THR A 104 -10.65 -1.16 8.45
N TYR A 105 -10.08 -2.19 7.79
CA TYR A 105 -10.66 -3.54 7.84
C TYR A 105 -10.93 -4.02 9.27
N HIS A 106 -10.06 -3.65 10.22
CA HIS A 106 -10.22 -3.97 11.64
C HIS A 106 -11.45 -3.33 12.28
N SER A 107 -11.86 -2.16 11.81
CA SER A 107 -12.94 -1.38 12.41
C SER A 107 -14.23 -1.40 11.59
N LEU A 108 -14.22 -2.01 10.41
CA LEU A 108 -15.36 -2.03 9.49
C LEU A 108 -16.65 -2.62 10.14
N HIS A 109 -16.50 -3.65 10.99
CA HIS A 109 -17.62 -4.23 11.73
C HIS A 109 -18.33 -3.22 12.64
N ARG A 110 -17.67 -2.13 13.07
CA ARG A 110 -18.31 -1.07 13.88
C ARG A 110 -19.33 -0.25 13.07
N ILE A 111 -19.10 -0.12 11.77
CA ILE A 111 -20.06 0.51 10.85
C ILE A 111 -21.27 -0.41 10.63
N GLN A 112 -21.04 -1.72 10.50
CA GLN A 112 -22.10 -2.72 10.46
C GLN A 112 -22.96 -2.69 11.75
N GLU A 113 -22.33 -2.65 12.93
CA GLU A 113 -23.01 -2.53 14.22
C GLU A 113 -23.78 -1.20 14.39
N ALA A 114 -23.40 -0.17 13.64
CA ALA A 114 -24.07 1.13 13.66
C ALA A 114 -25.38 1.14 12.88
N ASP A 115 -25.66 0.14 12.07
CA ASP A 115 -26.89 -0.03 11.29
C ASP A 115 -27.23 1.25 10.50
N ILE A 116 -26.30 1.69 9.66
CA ILE A 116 -26.47 2.86 8.79
C ILE A 116 -26.54 2.41 7.33
N GLU A 117 -27.35 3.13 6.53
CA GLU A 117 -27.40 2.92 5.08
C GLU A 117 -26.09 3.38 4.44
N VAL A 118 -25.42 2.49 3.71
CA VAL A 118 -24.18 2.78 2.97
C VAL A 118 -24.47 2.77 1.48
N ASN A 119 -24.37 3.93 0.82
CA ASN A 119 -24.66 4.04 -0.60
C ASN A 119 -23.48 3.56 -1.46
N THR A 120 -22.25 3.87 -1.07
CA THR A 120 -21.08 3.37 -1.79
C THR A 120 -19.97 2.99 -0.83
N ILE A 121 -19.36 1.83 -1.04
CA ILE A 121 -18.19 1.37 -0.30
C ILE A 121 -17.05 1.05 -1.24
N TYR A 122 -15.86 1.58 -0.91
CA TYR A 122 -14.60 1.32 -1.61
C TYR A 122 -13.66 0.56 -0.70
N PHE A 123 -13.22 -0.61 -1.13
CA PHE A 123 -12.21 -1.41 -0.44
C PHE A 123 -10.85 -1.19 -1.10
N ASP A 124 -9.98 -0.41 -0.46
CA ASP A 124 -8.59 -0.26 -0.94
C ASP A 124 -7.72 -1.42 -0.47
N GLU A 125 -6.75 -1.82 -1.30
CA GLU A 125 -5.93 -3.01 -1.14
C GLU A 125 -6.78 -4.23 -0.78
N ALA A 126 -7.81 -4.47 -1.60
CA ALA A 126 -8.90 -5.42 -1.35
C ALA A 126 -8.45 -6.87 -1.15
N HIS A 127 -7.22 -7.24 -1.53
CA HIS A 127 -6.63 -8.53 -1.20
C HIS A 127 -6.53 -8.80 0.32
N ASN A 128 -6.67 -7.76 1.16
CA ASN A 128 -6.74 -7.91 2.61
C ASN A 128 -8.09 -8.43 3.10
N SER A 129 -9.17 -8.16 2.37
CA SER A 129 -10.54 -8.51 2.76
C SER A 129 -10.79 -10.02 2.89
N VAL A 130 -10.00 -10.85 2.23
CA VAL A 130 -10.09 -12.33 2.33
C VAL A 130 -9.56 -12.90 3.65
N GLN A 131 -9.01 -12.06 4.53
CA GLN A 131 -8.55 -12.53 5.84
C GLN A 131 -9.74 -12.89 6.73
N ARG A 132 -9.59 -13.98 7.49
CA ARG A 132 -10.66 -14.55 8.33
C ARG A 132 -11.40 -13.53 9.20
N ASN A 133 -10.67 -12.56 9.75
CA ASN A 133 -11.25 -11.55 10.67
C ASN A 133 -11.89 -10.38 9.93
N PHE A 134 -11.64 -10.21 8.63
CA PHE A 134 -12.14 -9.09 7.84
C PHE A 134 -13.27 -9.50 6.90
N PHE A 135 -13.26 -10.75 6.48
CA PHE A 135 -14.20 -11.28 5.50
C PHE A 135 -15.68 -11.12 5.92
N PRO A 136 -16.10 -11.40 7.17
CA PRO A 136 -17.51 -11.30 7.54
C PRO A 136 -18.12 -9.90 7.31
N ALA A 137 -17.39 -8.84 7.70
CA ALA A 137 -17.86 -7.48 7.46
C ALA A 137 -17.77 -7.11 5.96
N THR A 138 -16.80 -7.64 5.23
CA THR A 138 -16.69 -7.44 3.78
C THR A 138 -17.86 -8.09 3.05
N GLU A 139 -18.23 -9.33 3.38
CA GLU A 139 -19.36 -10.05 2.82
C GLU A 139 -20.68 -9.32 3.12
N TYR A 140 -20.86 -8.84 4.35
CA TYR A 140 -22.03 -8.05 4.74
C TYR A 140 -22.20 -6.82 3.84
N PHE A 141 -21.19 -5.95 3.75
CA PHE A 141 -21.29 -4.74 2.94
C PHE A 141 -21.32 -5.00 1.43
N SER A 142 -20.76 -6.10 0.98
CA SER A 142 -20.91 -6.53 -0.41
C SER A 142 -22.35 -6.86 -0.79
N ALA A 143 -23.15 -7.32 0.17
CA ALA A 143 -24.57 -7.64 -0.03
C ALA A 143 -25.49 -6.44 0.25
N ASP A 144 -25.13 -5.58 1.21
CA ASP A 144 -26.00 -4.55 1.78
C ASP A 144 -25.80 -3.17 1.13
N ALA A 145 -24.58 -2.77 0.75
CA ALA A 145 -24.34 -1.47 0.14
C ALA A 145 -24.91 -1.39 -1.29
N ASP A 146 -25.47 -0.24 -1.66
CA ASP A 146 -26.01 -0.01 -3.02
C ASP A 146 -24.93 -0.21 -4.09
N ARG A 147 -23.67 0.19 -3.78
CA ARG A 147 -22.50 0.07 -4.66
C ARG A 147 -21.27 -0.37 -3.87
N CYS A 148 -20.55 -1.38 -4.37
CA CYS A 148 -19.43 -2.00 -3.68
C CYS A 148 -18.25 -2.27 -4.64
N TYR A 149 -17.09 -1.65 -4.41
CA TYR A 149 -15.94 -1.77 -5.30
C TYR A 149 -14.67 -2.20 -4.57
N PHE A 150 -13.96 -3.13 -5.17
CA PHE A 150 -12.76 -3.78 -4.63
C PHE A 150 -11.53 -3.39 -5.44
N PHE A 151 -10.70 -2.49 -4.90
CA PHE A 151 -9.50 -1.97 -5.55
C PHE A 151 -8.25 -2.73 -5.10
N THR A 152 -7.49 -3.24 -6.03
CA THR A 152 -6.20 -3.88 -5.73
C THR A 152 -5.30 -3.93 -6.97
N ALA A 153 -3.98 -3.99 -6.74
CA ALA A 153 -3.00 -4.36 -7.77
C ALA A 153 -2.73 -5.87 -7.78
N THR A 154 -3.06 -6.57 -6.69
CA THR A 154 -2.65 -7.95 -6.42
C THR A 154 -3.84 -8.77 -5.92
N PRO A 155 -4.77 -9.17 -6.79
CA PRO A 155 -5.91 -10.01 -6.41
C PRO A 155 -5.46 -11.26 -5.66
N LYS A 156 -6.22 -11.67 -4.66
CA LYS A 156 -5.95 -12.87 -3.87
C LYS A 156 -7.05 -13.90 -4.07
N HIS A 157 -6.72 -14.97 -4.77
CA HIS A 157 -7.65 -16.04 -5.11
C HIS A 157 -7.58 -17.18 -4.11
N SER A 158 -8.68 -17.88 -3.89
CA SER A 158 -8.72 -19.11 -3.14
C SER A 158 -8.93 -20.29 -4.08
N LEU A 159 -8.11 -21.33 -3.90
CA LEU A 159 -8.26 -22.60 -4.59
C LEU A 159 -9.13 -23.59 -3.79
N THR A 160 -9.71 -23.17 -2.68
CA THR A 160 -10.55 -24.01 -1.82
C THR A 160 -11.87 -23.32 -1.52
N ILE A 161 -12.96 -24.09 -1.48
CA ILE A 161 -14.30 -23.61 -1.14
C ILE A 161 -14.46 -23.21 0.33
N PHE A 162 -13.49 -23.58 1.18
CA PHE A 162 -13.57 -23.32 2.62
C PHE A 162 -12.87 -22.02 3.05
N LYS A 163 -12.23 -21.31 2.13
CA LYS A 163 -11.56 -20.05 2.42
C LYS A 163 -12.01 -18.99 1.44
N PRO A 164 -12.24 -17.75 1.92
CA PRO A 164 -12.59 -16.66 1.03
C PRO A 164 -11.46 -16.35 0.04
N GLY A 165 -11.83 -15.97 -1.16
CA GLY A 165 -10.93 -15.53 -2.21
C GLY A 165 -11.63 -14.53 -3.11
N MET A 166 -10.89 -13.60 -3.70
CA MET A 166 -11.44 -12.60 -4.61
C MET A 166 -11.97 -13.18 -5.92
N ASN A 167 -11.74 -14.47 -6.16
CA ASN A 167 -12.37 -15.22 -7.24
C ASN A 167 -13.80 -15.71 -6.93
N ASP A 168 -14.38 -15.31 -5.79
CA ASP A 168 -15.78 -15.51 -5.48
C ASP A 168 -16.62 -14.35 -6.04
N PRO A 169 -17.40 -14.56 -7.13
CA PRO A 169 -18.15 -13.48 -7.77
C PRO A 169 -19.39 -13.05 -6.98
N GLU A 170 -19.88 -13.84 -6.02
CA GLU A 170 -21.01 -13.46 -5.19
C GLU A 170 -20.63 -12.35 -4.24
N VAL A 171 -19.44 -12.40 -3.68
CA VAL A 171 -18.91 -11.37 -2.79
C VAL A 171 -18.20 -10.26 -3.56
N TYR A 172 -17.28 -10.59 -4.47
CA TYR A 172 -16.39 -9.60 -5.09
C TYR A 172 -16.87 -9.09 -6.45
N GLY A 173 -17.92 -9.66 -7.00
CA GLY A 173 -18.36 -9.34 -8.35
C GLY A 173 -17.35 -9.76 -9.42
N GLN A 174 -17.59 -9.32 -10.65
CA GLN A 174 -16.66 -9.53 -11.77
C GLN A 174 -15.56 -8.48 -11.77
N VAL A 175 -14.48 -8.74 -12.49
CA VAL A 175 -13.47 -7.72 -12.81
C VAL A 175 -14.09 -6.74 -13.80
N ILE A 176 -14.40 -5.53 -13.33
CA ILE A 176 -15.03 -4.47 -14.12
C ILE A 176 -14.02 -3.50 -14.75
N CYS A 177 -12.81 -3.49 -14.22
CA CYS A 177 -11.69 -2.71 -14.75
C CYS A 177 -10.39 -3.46 -14.49
N ASN A 178 -9.58 -3.63 -15.52
CA ASN A 178 -8.22 -4.15 -15.43
C ASN A 178 -7.31 -3.28 -16.29
N VAL A 179 -6.38 -2.56 -15.66
CA VAL A 179 -5.42 -1.69 -16.36
C VAL A 179 -4.08 -2.41 -16.41
N PRO A 180 -3.59 -2.82 -17.59
CA PRO A 180 -2.29 -3.45 -17.73
C PRO A 180 -1.15 -2.49 -17.41
N ALA A 181 -0.13 -2.95 -16.66
CA ALA A 181 1.03 -2.14 -16.34
C ALA A 181 1.83 -1.67 -17.59
N PRO A 182 2.00 -2.47 -18.65
CA PRO A 182 2.63 -2.00 -19.89
C PRO A 182 1.97 -0.76 -20.46
N HIS A 183 0.64 -0.69 -20.46
CA HIS A 183 -0.08 0.50 -20.94
C HIS A 183 0.23 1.74 -20.08
N LEU A 184 0.31 1.61 -18.77
CA LEU A 184 0.69 2.72 -17.90
C LEU A 184 2.15 3.17 -18.10
N VAL A 185 3.03 2.24 -18.46
CA VAL A 185 4.43 2.55 -18.82
C VAL A 185 4.49 3.28 -20.16
N GLU A 186 3.78 2.82 -21.18
CA GLU A 186 3.71 3.46 -22.51
C GLU A 186 3.16 4.89 -22.44
N GLU A 187 2.12 5.10 -21.63
CA GLU A 187 1.52 6.42 -21.39
C GLU A 187 2.32 7.30 -20.41
N GLY A 188 3.41 6.78 -19.82
CA GLY A 188 4.28 7.53 -18.93
C GLY A 188 3.73 7.79 -17.52
N TYR A 189 2.70 7.07 -17.09
CA TYR A 189 2.15 7.16 -15.72
C TYR A 189 2.99 6.46 -14.68
N ILE A 190 3.68 5.38 -15.05
CA ILE A 190 4.65 4.66 -14.22
C ILE A 190 5.90 4.33 -15.02
N LEU A 191 6.99 4.01 -14.32
CA LEU A 191 8.26 3.64 -14.94
C LEU A 191 8.39 2.11 -15.06
N PRO A 192 9.13 1.60 -16.05
CA PRO A 192 9.44 0.19 -16.12
C PRO A 192 10.38 -0.24 -14.98
N PRO A 193 10.22 -1.43 -14.40
CA PRO A 193 11.18 -1.97 -13.46
C PRO A 193 12.40 -2.56 -14.19
N LYS A 194 13.60 -2.29 -13.65
CA LYS A 194 14.85 -2.93 -14.08
C LYS A 194 15.32 -3.88 -12.98
N VAL A 195 15.33 -5.18 -13.25
CA VAL A 195 15.76 -6.19 -12.29
C VAL A 195 17.24 -6.47 -12.45
N VAL A 196 17.98 -6.38 -11.34
CA VAL A 196 19.39 -6.78 -11.23
C VAL A 196 19.49 -7.89 -10.20
N VAL A 197 19.97 -9.05 -10.62
CA VAL A 197 20.31 -10.16 -9.74
C VAL A 197 21.80 -10.12 -9.48
N LYS A 198 22.19 -9.86 -8.22
CA LYS A 198 23.61 -9.80 -7.83
C LYS A 198 24.02 -11.15 -7.24
N GLU A 199 24.87 -11.89 -7.95
CA GLU A 199 25.51 -13.09 -7.41
C GLU A 199 26.61 -12.71 -6.43
N LEU A 200 26.61 -13.36 -5.28
CA LEU A 200 27.50 -13.05 -4.18
C LEU A 200 28.41 -14.25 -3.88
N PRO A 201 29.69 -14.02 -3.56
CA PRO A 201 30.61 -15.10 -3.20
C PRO A 201 30.18 -15.81 -1.91
N THR A 202 30.47 -17.10 -1.83
CA THR A 202 30.22 -17.93 -0.64
C THR A 202 31.11 -17.47 0.52
N GLY A 203 30.53 -17.06 1.63
CA GLY A 203 31.20 -16.56 2.83
C GLY A 203 30.30 -16.46 4.06
N ASP A 204 30.78 -15.92 5.15
CA ASP A 204 30.03 -15.80 6.39
C ASP A 204 28.77 -14.93 6.19
N GLN A 205 27.60 -15.53 6.37
CA GLN A 205 26.30 -14.90 6.17
C GLN A 205 26.08 -13.63 7.01
N ARG A 206 26.82 -13.41 8.08
CA ARG A 206 26.65 -12.26 8.97
C ARG A 206 27.30 -10.99 8.45
N GLN A 207 28.49 -11.13 7.84
CA GLN A 207 29.16 -10.00 7.16
C GLN A 207 28.61 -9.76 5.77
N SER A 208 27.98 -10.76 5.14
CA SER A 208 27.55 -10.69 3.76
C SER A 208 26.42 -9.66 3.53
N ASP A 209 25.42 -9.54 4.40
CA ASP A 209 24.29 -8.64 4.15
C ASP A 209 24.71 -7.16 4.12
N CYS A 210 25.55 -6.73 5.07
CA CYS A 210 26.08 -5.36 5.11
C CYS A 210 26.90 -5.04 3.85
N LYS A 211 27.94 -5.85 3.60
CA LYS A 211 28.83 -5.66 2.45
C LYS A 211 28.06 -5.66 1.14
N ASN A 212 27.14 -6.62 0.96
CA ASN A 212 26.38 -6.77 -0.28
C ASN A 212 25.45 -5.60 -0.55
N LEU A 213 24.81 -5.07 0.49
CA LEU A 213 23.95 -3.88 0.36
C LEU A 213 24.81 -2.66 -0.01
N ILE A 214 25.94 -2.44 0.68
CA ILE A 214 26.85 -1.32 0.40
C ILE A 214 27.42 -1.42 -1.02
N ASP A 215 27.97 -2.57 -1.40
CA ASP A 215 28.48 -2.78 -2.75
C ASP A 215 27.40 -2.56 -3.83
N THR A 216 26.15 -2.96 -3.55
CA THR A 216 25.04 -2.73 -4.49
C THR A 216 24.68 -1.25 -4.59
N ILE A 217 24.73 -0.51 -3.50
CA ILE A 217 24.50 0.93 -3.46
C ILE A 217 25.59 1.65 -4.27
N ASP A 218 26.84 1.30 -4.03
CA ASP A 218 28.00 1.92 -4.70
C ASP A 218 28.02 1.60 -6.20
N ASP A 219 27.83 0.32 -6.59
CA ASP A 219 27.85 -0.14 -7.98
C ASP A 219 26.77 0.52 -8.86
N ASN A 220 25.64 0.93 -8.27
CA ASN A 220 24.52 1.52 -9.01
C ASN A 220 24.34 3.02 -8.75
N SER A 221 25.23 3.64 -7.99
CA SER A 221 25.20 5.10 -7.67
C SER A 221 23.83 5.57 -7.16
N LEU A 222 23.19 4.78 -6.30
CA LEU A 222 21.83 5.04 -5.82
C LEU A 222 21.81 6.17 -4.80
N SER A 223 20.75 6.94 -4.76
CA SER A 223 20.57 8.04 -3.80
C SER A 223 19.39 7.82 -2.84
N LYS A 224 18.27 7.30 -3.30
CA LYS A 224 17.04 7.13 -2.52
C LYS A 224 16.57 5.68 -2.55
N ILE A 225 16.84 4.96 -1.46
CA ILE A 225 16.82 3.50 -1.46
C ILE A 225 15.83 2.96 -0.44
N LEU A 226 15.02 2.00 -0.87
CA LEU A 226 14.18 1.17 -0.02
C LEU A 226 14.84 -0.19 0.19
N ILE A 227 15.07 -0.59 1.45
CA ILE A 227 15.49 -1.95 1.79
C ILE A 227 14.28 -2.70 2.36
N ALA A 228 13.86 -3.74 1.64
CA ALA A 228 12.74 -4.59 2.03
C ALA A 228 13.25 -5.84 2.75
N ALA A 229 13.00 -5.91 4.07
CA ALA A 229 13.40 -7.02 4.94
C ALA A 229 12.25 -7.99 5.22
N ARG A 230 12.55 -9.26 5.39
CA ARG A 230 11.58 -10.31 5.75
C ARG A 230 11.01 -10.14 7.16
N SER A 231 11.78 -9.56 8.09
CA SER A 231 11.37 -9.44 9.49
C SER A 231 12.03 -8.24 10.16
N THR A 232 11.38 -7.73 11.21
CA THR A 232 11.95 -6.72 12.12
C THR A 232 13.31 -7.16 12.68
N LYS A 233 13.46 -8.46 13.01
CA LYS A 233 14.73 -9.01 13.55
C LYS A 233 15.88 -8.83 12.56
N GLN A 234 15.62 -8.96 11.26
CA GLN A 234 16.64 -8.78 10.21
C GLN A 234 17.11 -7.33 10.13
N ILE A 235 16.18 -6.36 10.23
CA ILE A 235 16.53 -4.93 10.26
C ILE A 235 17.36 -4.62 11.52
N VAL A 236 16.89 -5.03 12.69
CA VAL A 236 17.59 -4.78 13.95
C VAL A 236 19.00 -5.37 13.92
N LYS A 237 19.15 -6.58 13.36
CA LYS A 237 20.46 -7.23 13.23
C LYS A 237 21.39 -6.47 12.29
N LEU A 238 20.88 -5.98 11.15
CA LEU A 238 21.67 -5.17 10.23
C LEU A 238 22.13 -3.86 10.87
N VAL A 239 21.25 -3.19 11.61
CA VAL A 239 21.54 -1.89 12.25
C VAL A 239 22.45 -2.03 13.48
N ALA A 240 22.22 -3.05 14.33
CA ALA A 240 22.89 -3.15 15.63
C ALA A 240 24.10 -4.09 15.67
N GLU A 241 24.17 -5.06 14.74
CA GLU A 241 25.22 -6.11 14.74
C GLU A 241 26.19 -5.98 13.55
N SER A 242 26.05 -4.94 12.69
CA SER A 242 26.95 -4.69 11.57
C SER A 242 27.35 -3.21 11.50
N ASP A 243 28.34 -2.91 10.68
CA ASP A 243 28.82 -1.55 10.44
C ASP A 243 28.01 -0.79 9.35
N PHE A 244 26.83 -1.30 8.99
CA PHE A 244 26.04 -0.80 7.87
C PHE A 244 25.69 0.69 8.00
N CYS A 245 25.20 1.12 9.17
CA CYS A 245 24.79 2.50 9.39
C CYS A 245 25.97 3.47 9.37
N ASN A 246 27.15 3.09 9.90
CA ASN A 246 28.35 3.91 9.84
C ASN A 246 28.82 4.06 8.40
N GLN A 247 28.86 2.96 7.63
CA GLN A 247 29.23 3.00 6.22
C GLN A 247 28.28 3.83 5.35
N LEU A 248 27.00 3.86 5.68
CA LEU A 248 26.03 4.77 5.04
C LEU A 248 26.36 6.22 5.36
N GLN A 249 26.62 6.55 6.63
CA GLN A 249 26.95 7.90 7.06
C GLN A 249 28.27 8.42 6.44
N GLU A 250 29.29 7.58 6.35
CA GLU A 250 30.56 7.91 5.68
C GLU A 250 30.37 8.25 4.19
N ARG A 251 29.34 7.67 3.54
CA ARG A 251 28.96 7.95 2.15
C ARG A 251 27.95 9.09 2.01
N GLY A 252 27.63 9.80 3.11
CA GLY A 252 26.69 10.91 3.12
C GLY A 252 25.21 10.52 3.05
N TYR A 253 24.87 9.26 3.39
CA TYR A 253 23.47 8.86 3.48
C TYR A 253 22.90 9.08 4.87
N ASN A 254 21.67 9.54 4.91
CA ASN A 254 20.81 9.40 6.07
C ASN A 254 20.16 8.02 6.05
N TRP A 255 19.83 7.50 7.21
CA TRP A 255 19.13 6.23 7.31
C TRP A 255 17.99 6.26 8.30
N MET A 256 16.95 5.50 8.00
CA MET A 256 15.78 5.41 8.86
C MET A 256 15.12 4.04 8.77
N PHE A 257 14.44 3.68 9.83
CA PHE A 257 13.57 2.52 9.83
C PHE A 257 12.42 2.66 10.82
N ILE A 258 11.34 1.92 10.59
CA ILE A 258 10.20 1.85 11.49
C ILE A 258 9.73 0.42 11.64
N THR A 259 9.51 0.00 12.90
CA THR A 259 8.97 -1.31 13.22
C THR A 259 7.95 -1.21 14.35
N SER A 260 7.07 -2.21 14.48
CA SER A 260 6.08 -2.26 15.57
C SER A 260 6.71 -2.41 16.96
N LYS A 261 7.94 -2.94 17.04
CA LYS A 261 8.64 -3.19 18.32
C LYS A 261 9.53 -2.04 18.75
N THR A 262 10.29 -1.46 17.83
CA THR A 262 11.27 -0.40 18.14
C THR A 262 10.67 1.00 17.99
N GLY A 263 9.55 1.13 17.29
CA GLY A 263 9.03 2.41 16.84
C GLY A 263 9.82 2.94 15.65
N ALA A 264 9.79 4.26 15.46
CA ALA A 264 10.44 4.98 14.38
C ALA A 264 11.83 5.48 14.81
N ILE A 265 12.83 5.27 13.98
CA ILE A 265 14.24 5.65 14.21
C ILE A 265 14.74 6.39 12.98
N ILE A 266 15.38 7.54 13.17
CA ILE A 266 16.09 8.33 12.16
C ILE A 266 17.52 8.58 12.63
N ASN A 267 18.53 8.15 11.89
CA ASN A 267 19.96 8.34 12.21
C ASN A 267 20.28 7.99 13.68
N GLY A 268 19.73 6.88 14.18
CA GLY A 268 19.92 6.38 15.55
C GLY A 268 19.05 7.06 16.62
N LYS A 269 18.28 8.08 16.30
CA LYS A 269 17.38 8.77 17.25
C LYS A 269 15.95 8.27 17.12
N LYS A 270 15.30 8.00 18.26
CA LYS A 270 13.89 7.65 18.30
C LYS A 270 13.05 8.92 18.08
N VAL A 271 12.10 8.82 17.18
CA VAL A 271 11.20 9.92 16.79
C VAL A 271 9.74 9.50 16.86
N SER A 272 8.82 10.44 16.76
CA SER A 272 7.41 10.13 16.59
C SER A 272 7.16 9.51 15.20
N ARG A 273 6.03 8.82 15.06
CA ARG A 273 5.64 8.25 13.77
C ARG A 273 5.35 9.35 12.74
N GLU A 274 4.75 10.43 13.18
CA GLU A 274 4.46 11.60 12.36
C GLU A 274 5.75 12.26 11.84
N GLU A 275 6.71 12.52 12.73
CA GLU A 275 8.02 13.05 12.37
C GLU A 275 8.76 12.16 11.38
N PHE A 276 8.67 10.83 11.54
CA PHE A 276 9.25 9.87 10.62
C PHE A 276 8.73 10.04 9.20
N PHE A 277 7.40 10.07 9.02
CA PHE A 277 6.80 10.19 7.69
C PHE A 277 6.94 11.58 7.10
N HIS A 278 6.89 12.62 7.92
CA HIS A 278 7.19 13.99 7.48
C HIS A 278 8.63 14.07 6.93
N THR A 279 9.60 13.55 7.66
CA THR A 279 11.01 13.53 7.25
C THR A 279 11.23 12.69 6.00
N LEU A 280 10.60 11.52 5.93
CA LEU A 280 10.69 10.63 4.76
C LEU A 280 10.17 11.30 3.48
N ASN A 281 9.02 11.99 3.57
CA ASN A 281 8.46 12.72 2.44
C ASN A 281 9.35 13.90 2.03
N LYS A 282 9.85 14.67 3.00
CA LYS A 282 10.78 15.77 2.75
C LYS A 282 12.04 15.30 2.02
N TRP A 283 12.69 14.23 2.51
CA TRP A 283 13.88 13.66 1.85
C TRP A 283 13.55 13.06 0.48
N GLY A 284 12.32 12.59 0.30
CA GLY A 284 11.85 12.11 -1.02
C GLY A 284 11.77 13.22 -2.06
N GLU A 285 11.46 14.45 -1.64
CA GLU A 285 11.27 15.62 -2.51
C GLU A 285 12.55 16.42 -2.75
N ASP A 286 13.49 16.43 -1.80
CA ASP A 286 14.76 17.15 -1.89
C ASP A 286 15.92 16.26 -2.38
N GLU A 287 17.14 16.82 -2.46
CA GLU A 287 18.35 16.12 -2.91
C GLU A 287 18.98 15.23 -1.81
N THR A 288 18.30 14.99 -0.71
CA THR A 288 18.83 14.18 0.40
C THR A 288 19.00 12.72 -0.02
N ARG A 289 20.22 12.20 0.15
CA ARG A 289 20.50 10.77 -0.01
C ARG A 289 20.07 10.02 1.24
N PHE A 290 19.24 8.98 1.05
CA PHE A 290 18.76 8.21 2.19
C PHE A 290 18.48 6.74 1.89
N VAL A 291 18.53 5.96 2.96
CA VAL A 291 18.14 4.56 2.99
C VAL A 291 17.01 4.38 4.00
N VAL A 292 15.87 3.91 3.55
CA VAL A 292 14.75 3.52 4.43
C VAL A 292 14.62 2.01 4.47
N MET A 293 14.64 1.43 5.67
CA MET A 293 14.49 -0.01 5.89
C MET A 293 13.11 -0.32 6.47
N HIS A 294 12.45 -1.32 5.90
CA HIS A 294 11.14 -1.74 6.40
C HIS A 294 10.90 -3.25 6.32
N HIS A 295 9.93 -3.72 7.10
CA HIS A 295 9.42 -5.08 7.01
C HIS A 295 7.99 -5.10 6.49
N SER A 296 7.03 -4.43 7.12
CA SER A 296 5.62 -4.49 6.72
C SER A 296 4.94 -3.12 6.71
N ILE A 297 5.47 -2.16 7.45
CA ILE A 297 4.78 -0.87 7.66
C ILE A 297 4.72 -0.02 6.39
N LEU A 298 5.78 -0.09 5.56
CA LEU A 298 5.81 0.62 4.28
C LEU A 298 5.25 -0.22 3.11
N SER A 299 4.97 -1.51 3.30
CA SER A 299 4.44 -2.35 2.22
C SER A 299 2.98 -2.05 1.87
N GLU A 300 2.24 -1.40 2.75
CA GLU A 300 0.82 -1.16 2.57
C GLU A 300 0.54 0.34 2.29
N GLY A 301 0.54 0.71 1.02
CA GLY A 301 -0.06 1.96 0.54
C GLY A 301 0.68 3.28 0.77
N ILE A 302 1.67 3.38 1.65
CA ILE A 302 2.36 4.64 1.95
C ILE A 302 3.13 5.13 0.73
N ASN A 303 2.81 6.33 0.29
CA ASN A 303 3.49 6.98 -0.81
C ASN A 303 4.83 7.55 -0.35
N VAL A 304 5.94 7.00 -0.83
CA VAL A 304 7.28 7.58 -0.65
C VAL A 304 7.72 8.12 -1.99
N LYS A 305 7.77 9.44 -2.10
CA LYS A 305 8.21 10.11 -3.33
C LYS A 305 9.71 9.89 -3.55
N GLY A 306 10.13 9.90 -4.79
CA GLY A 306 11.54 9.93 -5.18
C GLY A 306 12.34 8.65 -4.99
N LEU A 307 11.77 7.54 -4.49
CA LEU A 307 12.51 6.28 -4.39
C LEU A 307 13.02 5.82 -5.76
N GLU A 308 14.31 5.49 -5.85
CA GLU A 308 14.98 5.05 -7.07
C GLU A 308 15.12 3.54 -7.15
N ALA A 309 15.36 2.90 -6.00
CA ALA A 309 15.62 1.46 -5.95
C ALA A 309 14.96 0.77 -4.75
N VAL A 310 14.63 -0.50 -4.95
CA VAL A 310 14.35 -1.45 -3.87
C VAL A 310 15.40 -2.55 -3.85
N LEU A 311 16.00 -2.79 -2.67
CA LEU A 311 16.91 -3.87 -2.41
C LEU A 311 16.22 -4.91 -1.52
N PHE A 312 16.10 -6.14 -2.00
CA PHE A 312 15.47 -7.22 -1.24
C PHE A 312 16.49 -7.97 -0.37
N MET A 313 16.19 -8.01 0.94
CA MET A 313 16.93 -8.87 1.87
C MET A 313 16.22 -10.21 1.99
N ARG A 314 16.46 -11.16 1.13
CA ARG A 314 16.01 -12.58 1.17
C ARG A 314 14.53 -12.87 1.48
N ASN A 315 13.95 -13.77 0.72
CA ASN A 315 12.67 -14.48 0.99
C ASN A 315 11.44 -13.58 1.29
N MET A 316 11.08 -12.72 0.36
CA MET A 316 9.80 -11.97 0.37
C MET A 316 8.69 -12.80 -0.29
N ASP A 317 7.45 -12.59 0.15
CA ASP A 317 6.29 -13.13 -0.53
C ASP A 317 5.95 -12.36 -1.82
N TYR A 318 5.11 -12.95 -2.67
CA TYR A 318 4.76 -12.39 -3.97
C TYR A 318 4.08 -11.02 -3.88
N ILE A 319 3.19 -10.83 -2.90
CA ILE A 319 2.50 -9.56 -2.67
C ILE A 319 3.49 -8.48 -2.22
N GLY A 320 4.34 -8.80 -1.24
CA GLY A 320 5.37 -7.89 -0.74
C GLY A 320 6.36 -7.46 -1.82
N ILE A 321 6.74 -8.38 -2.71
CA ILE A 321 7.57 -8.08 -3.89
C ILE A 321 6.85 -7.11 -4.82
N SER A 322 5.63 -7.41 -5.23
CA SER A 322 4.85 -6.58 -6.14
C SER A 322 4.62 -5.17 -5.59
N GLN A 323 4.26 -5.06 -4.32
CA GLN A 323 4.08 -3.78 -3.64
C GLN A 323 5.38 -2.98 -3.53
N SER A 324 6.51 -3.64 -3.26
CA SER A 324 7.82 -2.99 -3.16
C SER A 324 8.30 -2.48 -4.52
N ILE A 325 8.11 -3.26 -5.59
CA ILE A 325 8.39 -2.82 -6.97
C ILE A 325 7.51 -1.60 -7.30
N GLY A 326 6.22 -1.66 -7.00
CA GLY A 326 5.28 -0.59 -7.25
C GLY A 326 5.64 0.76 -6.61
N ARG A 327 6.56 0.80 -5.64
CA ARG A 327 7.03 2.04 -5.02
C ARG A 327 8.16 2.71 -5.80
N VAL A 328 9.04 1.92 -6.39
CA VAL A 328 10.20 2.44 -7.11
C VAL A 328 9.92 2.74 -8.57
N ILE A 329 8.82 2.25 -9.12
CA ILE A 329 8.40 2.57 -10.50
C ILE A 329 7.56 3.84 -10.60
N ARG A 330 7.23 4.49 -9.50
CA ARG A 330 6.52 5.78 -9.51
C ARG A 330 7.40 6.86 -10.14
N LEU A 331 6.78 7.79 -10.80
CA LEU A 331 7.47 8.96 -11.32
C LEU A 331 8.16 9.71 -10.16
N GLY A 332 9.36 10.18 -10.42
CA GLY A 332 10.15 10.95 -9.47
C GLY A 332 11.22 11.66 -10.26
N GLY A 333 11.79 12.78 -9.85
CA GLY A 333 12.84 13.55 -10.49
C GLY A 333 12.94 13.47 -12.04
N ALA A 334 13.34 14.52 -12.70
CA ALA A 334 13.33 14.62 -14.17
C ALA A 334 14.24 13.59 -14.90
N GLU A 335 15.20 13.01 -14.20
CA GLU A 335 16.19 12.08 -14.78
C GLU A 335 15.86 10.59 -14.57
N LYS A 336 14.84 10.28 -13.78
CA LYS A 336 14.49 8.89 -13.47
C LYS A 336 13.74 8.24 -14.63
N THR A 337 14.32 7.22 -15.24
CA THR A 337 13.75 6.51 -16.40
C THR A 337 13.29 5.08 -16.09
N PHE A 338 13.66 4.53 -14.94
CA PHE A 338 13.24 3.19 -14.49
C PHE A 338 13.28 3.07 -12.96
N GLY A 339 12.59 2.07 -12.41
CA GLY A 339 12.71 1.67 -11.01
C GLY A 339 13.67 0.50 -10.88
N LEU A 340 14.77 0.64 -10.14
CA LEU A 340 15.74 -0.43 -9.95
C LEU A 340 15.28 -1.42 -8.89
N VAL A 341 15.35 -2.71 -9.22
CA VAL A 341 15.00 -3.82 -8.32
C VAL A 341 16.22 -4.73 -8.19
N CYS A 342 16.85 -4.71 -7.02
CA CYS A 342 18.05 -5.52 -6.76
C CYS A 342 17.71 -6.70 -5.85
N VAL A 343 18.13 -7.90 -6.28
CA VAL A 343 17.97 -9.14 -5.53
C VAL A 343 19.34 -9.79 -5.33
N PRO A 344 19.89 -9.83 -4.11
CA PRO A 344 21.10 -10.54 -3.83
C PRO A 344 20.85 -12.06 -3.86
N VAL A 345 21.66 -12.79 -4.61
CA VAL A 345 21.66 -14.24 -4.67
C VAL A 345 22.99 -14.75 -4.15
N PHE A 346 22.92 -15.63 -3.17
CA PHE A 346 24.06 -16.19 -2.49
C PHE A 346 23.98 -17.72 -2.55
N ASP A 347 24.81 -18.34 -3.36
CA ASP A 347 24.76 -19.77 -3.67
C ASP A 347 23.32 -20.18 -4.06
N LYS A 348 22.66 -21.04 -3.29
CA LYS A 348 21.25 -21.41 -3.51
C LYS A 348 20.26 -20.52 -2.76
N VAL A 349 20.76 -19.60 -1.92
CA VAL A 349 19.93 -18.69 -1.12
C VAL A 349 19.59 -17.44 -1.93
N GLY A 350 18.35 -17.00 -1.91
CA GLY A 350 17.87 -15.85 -2.69
C GLY A 350 17.38 -16.19 -4.11
N ILE A 351 17.72 -17.36 -4.65
CA ILE A 351 17.22 -17.80 -5.98
C ILE A 351 15.68 -17.81 -6.01
N GLY A 352 15.05 -18.25 -4.93
CA GLY A 352 13.57 -18.22 -4.81
C GLY A 352 13.02 -16.80 -4.91
N THR A 353 13.64 -15.83 -4.23
CA THR A 353 13.27 -14.41 -4.30
C THR A 353 13.51 -13.85 -5.69
N ALA A 354 14.68 -14.12 -6.30
CA ALA A 354 14.98 -13.69 -7.65
C ALA A 354 13.99 -14.23 -8.68
N ARG A 355 13.62 -15.51 -8.60
CA ARG A 355 12.59 -16.11 -9.45
C ARG A 355 11.22 -15.48 -9.24
N SER A 356 10.84 -15.20 -7.99
CA SER A 356 9.57 -14.54 -7.68
C SER A 356 9.54 -13.11 -8.20
N VAL A 357 10.63 -12.35 -8.06
CA VAL A 357 10.77 -10.99 -8.62
C VAL A 357 10.65 -11.05 -10.16
N GLN A 358 11.40 -11.94 -10.80
CA GLN A 358 11.33 -12.10 -12.26
C GLN A 358 9.94 -12.52 -12.73
N SER A 359 9.27 -13.41 -11.99
CA SER A 359 7.89 -13.83 -12.27
C SER A 359 6.91 -12.65 -12.16
N VAL A 360 7.02 -11.82 -11.12
CA VAL A 360 6.18 -10.61 -10.98
C VAL A 360 6.42 -9.65 -12.15
N VAL A 361 7.69 -9.39 -12.49
CA VAL A 361 8.02 -8.47 -13.58
C VAL A 361 7.50 -9.00 -14.93
N ASN A 362 7.72 -10.27 -15.22
CA ASN A 362 7.22 -10.86 -16.47
C ASN A 362 5.69 -10.81 -16.54
N THR A 363 5.00 -11.29 -15.51
CA THR A 363 3.54 -11.35 -15.47
C THR A 363 2.92 -9.95 -15.55
N VAL A 364 3.42 -9.00 -14.74
CA VAL A 364 2.77 -7.69 -14.61
C VAL A 364 3.23 -6.72 -15.69
N PHE A 365 4.54 -6.63 -15.95
CA PHE A 365 5.10 -5.57 -16.79
C PHE A 365 5.37 -6.00 -18.25
N ASN A 366 5.50 -7.30 -18.53
CA ASN A 366 5.68 -7.78 -19.90
C ASN A 366 4.37 -8.34 -20.48
N GLU A 367 3.62 -9.13 -19.69
CA GLU A 367 2.38 -9.78 -20.15
C GLU A 367 1.13 -8.95 -19.83
N GLY A 368 1.23 -7.93 -18.97
CA GLY A 368 0.10 -7.07 -18.58
C GLY A 368 -0.97 -7.77 -17.76
N GLN A 369 -0.64 -8.90 -17.14
CA GLN A 369 -1.54 -9.67 -16.29
C GLN A 369 -1.47 -9.20 -14.84
N PRO A 370 -2.57 -9.26 -14.06
CA PRO A 370 -2.51 -8.93 -12.64
C PRO A 370 -1.63 -9.92 -11.86
N ALA A 371 -0.96 -9.43 -10.84
CA ALA A 371 -0.17 -10.27 -9.93
C ALA A 371 -1.10 -11.03 -8.98
N ILE A 372 -1.68 -12.13 -9.44
CA ILE A 372 -2.59 -12.97 -8.65
C ILE A 372 -1.79 -13.77 -7.62
N SER A 373 -2.21 -13.68 -6.36
CA SER A 373 -1.70 -14.52 -5.28
C SER A 373 -2.76 -15.53 -4.82
N GLU A 374 -2.32 -16.63 -4.23
CA GLU A 374 -3.20 -17.68 -3.76
C GLU A 374 -3.28 -17.72 -2.23
N VAL A 375 -4.47 -18.01 -1.71
CA VAL A 375 -4.66 -18.32 -0.29
C VAL A 375 -4.05 -19.69 -0.04
N ARG A 376 -2.89 -19.74 0.61
CA ARG A 376 -2.23 -21.00 0.98
C ARG A 376 -2.92 -21.65 2.19
N ARG A 377 -2.82 -22.97 2.24
CA ARG A 377 -3.34 -23.80 3.34
C ARG A 377 -2.68 -23.48 4.67
#